data_4cd8e7bf6b8825d32046939841334a6a
#
_entry.id   4cd8e7bf6b8825d32046939841334a6a
#
_cell.length_a   1.000
_cell.length_b   1.000
_cell.length_c   1.000
_cell.angle_alpha   90.00
_cell.angle_beta   90.00
_cell.angle_gamma   90.00
#
_symmetry.space_group_name_H-M   'P 1'
#
loop_
_entity.id
_entity.type
_entity.pdbx_description
1 polymer ?
#
loop_
_entity_poly.entity_id
_entity_poly.type
_entity_poly.pdbx_seq_one_letter_code
_entity_poly.pdbx_strand_id
1 'polypeptide(L)'
;VLITIVSLGVFCLLAEIFNLRKLLVPVTVIGLLGVLGISLNLWSIDSSIDTNYLNMMATTKFSSAFSSLFIVLTIFILLMSDDFYKDIPTKFSDFIAIKIFLLAGAVAMVSFTNLAMFFLGIEVLSISLYILAASRRLDIKSNEAGMKYFLMGSFASGIILFGICLVYGATGYFNLEEIYALSQGIGLPTWFPIGVTLIVIGMLFKIAAAPFHFWAPDVYEGSPALTTAIMSTLAKVVAMATLYKLLSGMTVALGYKVELLIVIISILSMTIGNIMALRQKNVKRMLAFSGISHAGF
;
A
#
# COMPACT_ATOMS: atom_id res chain seq x y z
N VAL A 1 -4.33 17.35 -0.11
CA VAL A 1 -4.57 16.08 0.59
C VAL A 1 -3.27 15.52 1.19
N LEU A 2 -2.21 15.24 0.39
CA LEU A 2 -0.99 14.63 0.91
C LEU A 2 -0.29 15.50 1.98
N ILE A 3 -0.07 16.79 1.70
CA ILE A 3 0.60 17.73 2.63
C ILE A 3 -0.16 17.80 3.96
N THR A 4 -1.48 17.87 3.92
CA THR A 4 -2.31 17.94 5.13
C THR A 4 -2.22 16.65 5.95
N ILE A 5 -2.15 15.48 5.30
CA ILE A 5 -1.94 14.19 5.98
C ILE A 5 -0.55 14.16 6.64
N VAL A 6 0.50 14.54 5.91
CA VAL A 6 1.87 14.56 6.45
C VAL A 6 1.97 15.54 7.62
N SER A 7 1.38 16.73 7.52
CA SER A 7 1.37 17.70 8.63
C SER A 7 0.65 17.18 9.87
N LEU A 8 -0.45 16.42 9.71
CA LEU A 8 -1.11 15.73 10.82
C LEU A 8 -0.21 14.67 11.45
N GLY A 9 0.55 13.90 10.64
CA GLY A 9 1.52 12.93 11.16
C GLY A 9 2.61 13.58 11.99
N VAL A 10 3.18 14.69 11.51
CA VAL A 10 4.18 15.46 12.25
C VAL A 10 3.57 16.05 13.54
N PHE A 11 2.34 16.58 13.46
CA PHE A 11 1.64 17.05 14.66
C PHE A 11 1.49 15.93 15.71
N CYS A 12 1.16 14.70 15.31
CA CYS A 12 1.06 13.57 16.23
C CYS A 12 2.37 13.29 16.96
N LEU A 13 3.53 13.39 16.28
CA LEU A 13 4.84 13.23 16.90
C LEU A 13 5.13 14.36 17.90
N LEU A 14 4.80 15.59 17.56
CA LEU A 14 5.00 16.76 18.44
C LEU A 14 4.05 16.75 19.65
N ALA A 15 2.85 16.21 19.50
CA ALA A 15 1.85 16.14 20.57
C ALA A 15 2.32 15.33 21.79
N GLU A 16 3.22 14.35 21.61
CA GLU A 16 3.84 13.61 22.71
C GLU A 16 4.72 14.52 23.57
N ILE A 17 5.48 15.42 22.95
CA ILE A 17 6.35 16.37 23.66
C ILE A 17 5.53 17.29 24.58
N PHE A 18 4.32 17.64 24.16
CA PHE A 18 3.40 18.51 24.91
C PHE A 18 2.43 17.75 25.83
N ASN A 19 2.58 16.42 25.99
CA ASN A 19 1.68 15.60 26.80
C ASN A 19 0.18 15.71 26.43
N LEU A 20 -0.13 15.98 25.15
CA LEU A 20 -1.51 16.16 24.64
C LEU A 20 -2.20 14.85 24.29
N ARG A 21 -1.82 13.76 24.93
CA ARG A 21 -2.21 12.39 24.59
C ARG A 21 -3.72 12.16 24.52
N LYS A 22 -4.50 12.70 25.49
CA LYS A 22 -5.96 12.53 25.53
C LYS A 22 -6.68 13.18 24.34
N LEU A 23 -6.08 14.23 23.77
CA LEU A 23 -6.64 14.96 22.63
C LEU A 23 -6.16 14.43 21.28
N LEU A 24 -5.20 13.51 21.27
CA LEU A 24 -4.51 13.10 20.04
C LEU A 24 -5.47 12.39 19.07
N VAL A 25 -6.24 11.40 19.51
CA VAL A 25 -7.21 10.70 18.66
C VAL A 25 -8.33 11.63 18.18
N PRO A 26 -9.03 12.38 19.06
CA PRO A 26 -10.05 13.31 18.60
C PRO A 26 -9.54 14.34 17.60
N VAL A 27 -8.38 14.95 17.85
CA VAL A 27 -7.81 15.97 16.95
C VAL A 27 -7.41 15.36 15.61
N THR A 28 -6.78 14.18 15.61
CA THR A 28 -6.43 13.50 14.34
C THR A 28 -7.64 13.07 13.55
N VAL A 29 -8.68 12.57 14.20
CA VAL A 29 -9.94 12.19 13.53
C VAL A 29 -10.63 13.42 12.93
N ILE A 30 -10.72 14.54 13.67
CA ILE A 30 -11.28 15.80 13.15
C ILE A 30 -10.44 16.30 11.97
N GLY A 31 -9.12 16.27 12.08
CA GLY A 31 -8.21 16.62 11.00
C GLY A 31 -8.44 15.75 9.74
N LEU A 32 -8.58 14.44 9.91
CA LEU A 32 -8.86 13.52 8.79
C LEU A 32 -10.26 13.72 8.19
N LEU A 33 -11.27 14.07 9.00
CA LEU A 33 -12.60 14.45 8.47
C LEU A 33 -12.51 15.72 7.61
N GLY A 34 -11.70 16.70 8.01
CA GLY A 34 -11.41 17.87 7.18
C GLY A 34 -10.74 17.50 5.84
N VAL A 35 -9.74 16.61 5.89
CA VAL A 35 -9.06 16.10 4.69
C VAL A 35 -10.01 15.31 3.80
N LEU A 36 -10.92 14.53 4.40
CA LEU A 36 -11.98 13.81 3.68
C LEU A 36 -12.89 14.79 2.92
N GLY A 37 -13.31 15.88 3.57
CA GLY A 37 -14.11 16.92 2.92
C GLY A 37 -13.40 17.53 1.71
N ILE A 38 -12.10 17.81 1.81
CA ILE A 38 -11.28 18.29 0.68
C ILE A 38 -11.23 17.22 -0.44
N SER A 39 -11.00 15.95 -0.09
CA SER A 39 -10.90 14.86 -1.06
C SER A 39 -12.22 14.62 -1.81
N LEU A 40 -13.36 14.68 -1.13
CA LEU A 40 -14.68 14.56 -1.73
C LEU A 40 -15.02 15.76 -2.63
N ASN A 41 -14.63 16.96 -2.24
CA ASN A 41 -14.80 18.15 -3.07
C ASN A 41 -13.99 18.03 -4.38
N LEU A 42 -12.73 17.60 -4.29
CA LEU A 42 -11.88 17.34 -5.46
C LEU A 42 -12.45 16.24 -6.38
N TRP A 43 -13.14 15.25 -5.82
CA TRP A 43 -13.81 14.22 -6.61
C TRP A 43 -15.01 14.77 -7.40
N SER A 44 -15.74 15.74 -6.85
CA SER A 44 -16.91 16.36 -7.50
C SER A 44 -16.55 17.33 -8.63
N ILE A 45 -15.32 17.89 -8.60
CA ILE A 45 -14.85 18.86 -9.61
C ILE A 45 -14.31 18.08 -10.81
N ASP A 46 -14.83 18.39 -11.99
CA ASP A 46 -14.45 17.73 -13.26
C ASP A 46 -13.18 18.34 -13.88
N SER A 47 -12.21 18.67 -13.06
CA SER A 47 -10.93 19.17 -13.49
C SER A 47 -9.87 18.08 -13.32
N SER A 48 -9.25 17.67 -14.43
CA SER A 48 -7.88 17.15 -14.41
C SER A 48 -7.00 18.29 -13.93
N ILE A 49 -6.93 18.46 -12.58
CA ILE A 49 -6.10 19.50 -12.00
C ILE A 49 -4.66 19.09 -12.26
N ASP A 50 -4.00 20.00 -12.97
CA ASP A 50 -2.61 19.95 -13.36
C ASP A 50 -1.71 19.27 -12.33
N THR A 51 -0.76 18.54 -12.87
CA THR A 51 0.37 17.93 -12.18
C THR A 51 1.01 18.91 -11.21
N ASN A 52 0.46 19.01 -10.01
CA ASN A 52 1.08 19.70 -8.91
C ASN A 52 2.29 18.84 -8.49
N TYR A 53 3.41 19.48 -8.19
CA TYR A 53 4.66 18.86 -7.75
C TYR A 53 5.50 18.20 -8.86
N LEU A 54 5.98 19.01 -9.83
CA LEU A 54 7.01 18.59 -10.80
C LEU A 54 6.63 17.31 -11.57
N ASN A 55 5.38 17.14 -11.96
CA ASN A 55 4.86 15.96 -12.64
C ASN A 55 5.02 14.64 -11.84
N MET A 56 5.10 14.70 -10.52
CA MET A 56 5.20 13.48 -9.69
C MET A 56 3.85 12.93 -9.25
N MET A 57 2.85 13.78 -9.10
CA MET A 57 1.51 13.42 -8.62
C MET A 57 0.43 14.19 -9.36
N ALA A 58 -0.69 13.54 -9.62
CA ALA A 58 -1.89 14.19 -10.16
C ALA A 58 -3.12 13.85 -9.31
N THR A 59 -3.99 14.84 -9.16
CA THR A 59 -5.30 14.65 -8.54
C THR A 59 -6.31 14.33 -9.64
N THR A 60 -6.72 13.08 -9.72
CA THR A 60 -7.74 12.57 -10.66
C THR A 60 -8.97 12.11 -9.89
N LYS A 61 -10.11 11.91 -10.56
CA LYS A 61 -11.30 11.29 -9.95
C LYS A 61 -10.97 9.95 -9.29
N PHE A 62 -10.13 9.13 -9.94
CA PHE A 62 -9.66 7.86 -9.42
C PHE A 62 -8.87 8.05 -8.11
N SER A 63 -7.85 8.91 -8.12
CA SER A 63 -7.03 9.13 -6.93
C SER A 63 -7.83 9.75 -5.76
N SER A 64 -8.78 10.64 -6.04
CA SER A 64 -9.64 11.27 -5.02
C SER A 64 -10.62 10.26 -4.41
N ALA A 65 -11.24 9.40 -5.23
CA ALA A 65 -12.16 8.37 -4.75
C ALA A 65 -11.43 7.36 -3.82
N PHE A 66 -10.27 6.83 -4.27
CA PHE A 66 -9.50 5.90 -3.46
C PHE A 66 -8.90 6.57 -2.21
N SER A 67 -8.42 7.82 -2.31
CA SER A 67 -7.95 8.57 -1.15
C SER A 67 -9.04 8.76 -0.10
N SER A 68 -10.28 9.09 -0.51
CA SER A 68 -11.43 9.20 0.38
C SER A 68 -11.70 7.87 1.10
N LEU A 69 -11.67 6.75 0.37
CA LEU A 69 -11.83 5.42 0.96
C LEU A 69 -10.74 5.11 2.00
N PHE A 70 -9.46 5.42 1.69
CA PHE A 70 -8.35 5.19 2.61
C PHE A 70 -8.44 6.04 3.87
N ILE A 71 -8.89 7.29 3.74
CA ILE A 71 -9.11 8.19 4.89
C ILE A 71 -10.19 7.61 5.79
N VAL A 72 -11.33 7.16 5.24
CA VAL A 72 -12.42 6.54 6.01
C VAL A 72 -11.95 5.29 6.75
N LEU A 73 -11.24 4.38 6.06
CA LEU A 73 -10.67 3.18 6.69
C LEU A 73 -9.69 3.55 7.81
N THR A 74 -8.86 4.57 7.61
CA THR A 74 -7.90 5.02 8.63
C THR A 74 -8.62 5.61 9.84
N ILE A 75 -9.71 6.37 9.66
CA ILE A 75 -10.54 6.88 10.76
C ILE A 75 -11.07 5.71 11.62
N PHE A 76 -11.64 4.66 11.00
CA PHE A 76 -12.10 3.47 11.74
C PHE A 76 -10.96 2.81 12.52
N ILE A 77 -9.78 2.67 11.91
CA ILE A 77 -8.61 2.09 12.57
C ILE A 77 -8.14 2.96 13.75
N LEU A 78 -8.20 4.28 13.63
CA LEU A 78 -7.82 5.19 14.70
C LEU A 78 -8.81 5.13 15.88
N LEU A 79 -10.10 5.06 15.61
CA LEU A 79 -11.12 4.93 16.65
C LEU A 79 -10.96 3.62 17.45
N MET A 80 -10.56 2.52 16.79
CA MET A 80 -10.26 1.26 17.46
C MET A 80 -8.92 1.28 18.22
N SER A 81 -8.04 2.23 17.92
CA SER A 81 -6.69 2.26 18.48
C SER A 81 -6.66 2.64 19.95
N ASP A 82 -7.57 3.48 20.41
CA ASP A 82 -7.60 3.97 21.80
C ASP A 82 -7.79 2.82 22.78
N ASP A 83 -8.74 1.94 22.52
CA ASP A 83 -8.98 0.75 23.33
C ASP A 83 -7.84 -0.29 23.23
N PHE A 84 -7.28 -0.44 22.05
CA PHE A 84 -6.27 -1.46 21.76
C PHE A 84 -4.91 -1.19 22.43
N TYR A 85 -4.53 0.09 22.59
CA TYR A 85 -3.24 0.50 23.16
C TYR A 85 -3.34 1.00 24.61
N LYS A 86 -4.45 0.78 25.32
CA LYS A 86 -4.62 1.18 26.74
C LYS A 86 -3.48 0.69 27.64
N ASP A 87 -3.01 -0.54 27.38
CA ASP A 87 -1.97 -1.20 28.17
C ASP A 87 -0.53 -0.77 27.80
N ILE A 88 -0.35 -0.01 26.70
CA ILE A 88 0.96 0.43 26.21
C ILE A 88 1.00 1.95 26.11
N PRO A 89 0.95 2.65 27.23
CA PRO A 89 0.78 4.10 27.25
C PRO A 89 1.94 4.90 26.68
N THR A 90 3.18 4.44 26.76
CA THR A 90 4.37 5.23 26.48
C THR A 90 4.70 5.47 25.00
N LYS A 91 3.96 4.88 24.06
CA LYS A 91 4.24 4.96 22.61
C LYS A 91 2.99 5.15 21.76
N PHE A 92 1.93 5.62 22.36
CA PHE A 92 0.64 5.74 21.68
C PHE A 92 0.68 6.73 20.51
N SER A 93 1.32 7.89 20.71
CA SER A 93 1.47 8.90 19.67
C SER A 93 2.30 8.42 18.47
N ASP A 94 3.39 7.66 18.75
CA ASP A 94 4.22 7.09 17.69
C ASP A 94 3.39 6.15 16.80
N PHE A 95 2.56 5.29 17.41
CA PHE A 95 1.71 4.38 16.66
C PHE A 95 0.62 5.09 15.86
N ILE A 96 0.08 6.20 16.37
CA ILE A 96 -0.87 7.03 15.62
C ILE A 96 -0.15 7.70 14.46
N ALA A 97 1.00 8.33 14.69
CA ALA A 97 1.79 8.99 13.65
C ALA A 97 2.18 8.05 12.52
N ILE A 98 2.65 6.82 12.85
CA ILE A 98 2.99 5.80 11.85
C ILE A 98 1.78 5.43 10.98
N LYS A 99 0.56 5.34 11.55
CA LYS A 99 -0.66 5.08 10.77
C LYS A 99 -1.02 6.24 9.86
N ILE A 100 -0.77 7.48 10.28
CA ILE A 100 -0.97 8.65 9.42
C ILE A 100 0.06 8.69 8.28
N PHE A 101 1.32 8.34 8.55
CA PHE A 101 2.32 8.21 7.48
C PHE A 101 2.02 7.04 6.53
N LEU A 102 1.47 5.94 7.05
CA LEU A 102 0.97 4.85 6.23
C LEU A 102 -0.12 5.33 5.26
N LEU A 103 -1.06 6.15 5.76
CA LEU A 103 -2.09 6.78 4.91
C LEU A 103 -1.45 7.72 3.87
N ALA A 104 -0.42 8.49 4.24
CA ALA A 104 0.31 9.33 3.29
C ALA A 104 0.92 8.50 2.15
N GLY A 105 1.57 7.37 2.47
CA GLY A 105 2.07 6.41 1.49
C GLY A 105 0.97 5.85 0.59
N ALA A 106 -0.19 5.51 1.16
CA ALA A 106 -1.35 5.01 0.42
C ALA A 106 -1.88 6.03 -0.59
N VAL A 107 -2.02 7.30 -0.17
CA VAL A 107 -2.46 8.38 -1.07
C VAL A 107 -1.41 8.65 -2.16
N ALA A 108 -0.12 8.63 -1.83
CA ALA A 108 0.95 8.75 -2.82
C ALA A 108 0.87 7.66 -3.88
N MET A 109 0.60 6.40 -3.46
CA MET A 109 0.49 5.24 -4.36
C MET A 109 -0.69 5.30 -5.33
N VAL A 110 -1.76 6.03 -5.07
CA VAL A 110 -2.87 6.18 -6.04
C VAL A 110 -2.79 7.47 -6.84
N SER A 111 -2.05 8.45 -6.34
CA SER A 111 -1.91 9.78 -6.99
C SER A 111 -0.68 9.88 -7.88
N PHE A 112 0.24 8.91 -7.88
CA PHE A 112 1.50 8.98 -8.63
C PHE A 112 1.28 9.15 -10.13
N THR A 113 2.13 9.94 -10.77
CA THR A 113 2.28 10.05 -12.24
C THR A 113 3.68 9.66 -12.69
N ASN A 114 4.56 9.39 -11.73
CA ASN A 114 5.96 9.12 -11.93
C ASN A 114 6.37 7.86 -11.15
N LEU A 115 7.17 6.99 -11.76
CA LEU A 115 7.62 5.73 -11.14
C LEU A 115 8.47 5.94 -9.87
N ALA A 116 9.17 7.08 -9.74
CA ALA A 116 9.89 7.42 -8.52
C ALA A 116 8.90 7.67 -7.35
N MET A 117 7.80 8.41 -7.60
CA MET A 117 6.78 8.64 -6.60
C MET A 117 6.00 7.37 -6.25
N PHE A 118 5.76 6.51 -7.23
CA PHE A 118 5.22 5.17 -7.01
C PHE A 118 6.08 4.37 -6.03
N PHE A 119 7.41 4.33 -6.25
CA PHE A 119 8.33 3.63 -5.37
C PHE A 119 8.36 4.23 -3.95
N LEU A 120 8.45 5.56 -3.84
CA LEU A 120 8.41 6.24 -2.54
C LEU A 120 7.12 5.94 -1.77
N GLY A 121 5.97 5.96 -2.44
CA GLY A 121 4.68 5.60 -1.83
C GLY A 121 4.66 4.18 -1.28
N ILE A 122 5.18 3.21 -2.03
CA ILE A 122 5.32 1.81 -1.60
C ILE A 122 6.21 1.72 -0.36
N GLU A 123 7.36 2.40 -0.33
CA GLU A 123 8.29 2.32 0.79
C GLU A 123 7.71 2.94 2.06
N VAL A 124 7.10 4.12 1.98
CA VAL A 124 6.47 4.77 3.13
C VAL A 124 5.37 3.88 3.72
N LEU A 125 4.51 3.28 2.88
CA LEU A 125 3.48 2.36 3.33
C LEU A 125 4.09 1.10 3.96
N SER A 126 5.09 0.50 3.32
CA SER A 126 5.67 -0.77 3.74
C SER A 126 6.45 -0.64 5.04
N ILE A 127 7.31 0.38 5.18
CA ILE A 127 8.09 0.63 6.40
C ILE A 127 7.14 0.86 7.58
N SER A 128 6.07 1.62 7.38
CA SER A 128 5.04 1.82 8.40
C SER A 128 4.43 0.49 8.86
N LEU A 129 4.12 -0.42 7.93
CA LEU A 129 3.59 -1.74 8.25
C LEU A 129 4.61 -2.65 8.95
N TYR A 130 5.90 -2.60 8.57
CA TYR A 130 6.94 -3.39 9.23
C TYR A 130 7.08 -3.00 10.69
N ILE A 131 7.08 -1.69 10.99
CA ILE A 131 7.16 -1.16 12.36
C ILE A 131 5.91 -1.56 13.17
N LEU A 132 4.71 -1.43 12.58
CA LEU A 132 3.47 -1.80 13.24
C LEU A 132 3.38 -3.31 13.49
N ALA A 133 3.90 -4.17 12.60
CA ALA A 133 3.93 -5.61 12.80
C ALA A 133 4.80 -6.02 13.99
N ALA A 134 5.94 -5.33 14.20
CA ALA A 134 6.85 -5.54 15.32
C ALA A 134 6.51 -4.69 16.57
N SER A 135 5.32 -4.09 16.65
CA SER A 135 5.02 -3.08 17.70
C SER A 135 4.97 -3.63 19.12
N ARG A 136 4.70 -4.92 19.31
CA ARG A 136 4.73 -5.58 20.62
C ARG A 136 6.13 -6.12 20.93
N ARG A 137 7.03 -5.26 21.41
CA ARG A 137 8.44 -5.58 21.62
C ARG A 137 8.74 -6.77 22.55
N LEU A 138 7.86 -7.06 23.51
CA LEU A 138 8.01 -8.17 24.44
C LEU A 138 7.41 -9.48 23.91
N ASP A 139 6.70 -9.44 22.80
CA ASP A 139 6.10 -10.62 22.16
C ASP A 139 7.03 -11.13 21.06
N ILE A 140 7.60 -12.31 21.28
CA ILE A 140 8.52 -12.97 20.34
C ILE A 140 7.85 -13.18 18.99
N LYS A 141 6.54 -13.52 18.96
CA LYS A 141 5.79 -13.72 17.70
C LYS A 141 5.66 -12.42 16.89
N SER A 142 5.42 -11.29 17.59
CA SER A 142 5.35 -9.97 16.92
C SER A 142 6.71 -9.56 16.36
N ASN A 143 7.81 -9.80 17.09
CA ASN A 143 9.16 -9.50 16.61
C ASN A 143 9.53 -10.38 15.41
N GLU A 144 9.22 -11.68 15.46
CA GLU A 144 9.45 -12.61 14.36
C GLU A 144 8.63 -12.21 13.13
N ALA A 145 7.35 -11.89 13.30
CA ALA A 145 6.48 -11.41 12.23
C ALA A 145 7.01 -10.14 11.57
N GLY A 146 7.42 -9.16 12.37
CA GLY A 146 8.01 -7.92 11.87
C GLY A 146 9.31 -8.15 11.10
N MET A 147 10.21 -9.01 11.61
CA MET A 147 11.46 -9.35 10.95
C MET A 147 11.23 -10.09 9.62
N LYS A 148 10.37 -11.11 9.61
CA LYS A 148 9.99 -11.82 8.38
C LYS A 148 9.41 -10.86 7.33
N TYR A 149 8.49 -9.99 7.77
CA TYR A 149 7.86 -9.04 6.88
C TYR A 149 8.84 -8.03 6.30
N PHE A 150 9.73 -7.50 7.14
CA PHE A 150 10.78 -6.58 6.70
C PHE A 150 11.72 -7.22 5.68
N LEU A 151 12.30 -8.39 5.99
CA LEU A 151 13.28 -9.05 5.09
C LEU A 151 12.66 -9.41 3.75
N MET A 152 11.49 -10.08 3.76
CA MET A 152 10.84 -10.49 2.52
C MET A 152 10.28 -9.29 1.75
N GLY A 153 9.76 -8.30 2.46
CA GLY A 153 9.20 -7.09 1.87
C GLY A 153 10.26 -6.19 1.23
N SER A 154 11.43 -6.04 1.88
CA SER A 154 12.56 -5.29 1.32
C SER A 154 13.13 -5.97 0.07
N PHE A 155 13.18 -7.31 0.05
CA PHE A 155 13.56 -8.04 -1.15
C PHE A 155 12.59 -7.79 -2.31
N ALA A 156 11.28 -7.83 -2.04
CA ALA A 156 10.27 -7.51 -3.05
C ALA A 156 10.37 -6.06 -3.55
N SER A 157 10.65 -5.11 -2.66
CA SER A 157 10.92 -3.71 -3.03
C SER A 157 12.14 -3.57 -3.91
N GLY A 158 13.20 -4.34 -3.64
CA GLY A 158 14.39 -4.41 -4.50
C GLY A 158 14.07 -4.90 -5.92
N ILE A 159 13.18 -5.90 -6.05
CA ILE A 159 12.69 -6.38 -7.35
C ILE A 159 11.92 -5.27 -8.09
N ILE A 160 11.03 -4.55 -7.39
CA ILE A 160 10.30 -3.41 -7.97
C ILE A 160 11.28 -2.34 -8.47
N LEU A 161 12.24 -1.95 -7.62
CA LEU A 161 13.23 -0.94 -7.97
C LEU A 161 14.07 -1.33 -9.19
N PHE A 162 14.51 -2.58 -9.25
CA PHE A 162 15.24 -3.10 -10.41
C PHE A 162 14.36 -3.09 -11.66
N GLY A 163 13.07 -3.45 -11.54
CA GLY A 163 12.10 -3.32 -12.63
C GLY A 163 11.96 -1.89 -13.13
N ILE A 164 11.88 -0.92 -12.22
CA ILE A 164 11.84 0.52 -12.56
C ILE A 164 13.11 0.94 -13.30
N CYS A 165 14.28 0.50 -12.85
CA CYS A 165 15.54 0.78 -13.54
C CYS A 165 15.57 0.25 -14.96
N LEU A 166 15.02 -0.94 -15.22
CA LEU A 166 14.92 -1.51 -16.56
C LEU A 166 13.94 -0.73 -17.45
N VAL A 167 12.78 -0.33 -16.91
CA VAL A 167 11.82 0.50 -17.63
C VAL A 167 12.45 1.85 -17.98
N TYR A 168 13.11 2.50 -17.03
CA TYR A 168 13.82 3.74 -17.28
C TYR A 168 14.95 3.57 -18.32
N GLY A 169 15.74 2.52 -18.20
CA GLY A 169 16.80 2.20 -19.16
C GLY A 169 16.29 1.96 -20.60
N ALA A 170 15.04 1.50 -20.74
CA ALA A 170 14.40 1.27 -22.03
C ALA A 170 13.75 2.52 -22.63
N THR A 171 13.22 3.40 -21.79
CA THR A 171 12.38 4.54 -22.21
C THR A 171 13.06 5.90 -22.03
N GLY A 172 13.99 6.02 -21.04
CA GLY A 172 14.60 7.29 -20.63
C GLY A 172 13.68 8.15 -19.76
N TYR A 173 12.48 7.68 -19.41
CA TYR A 173 11.48 8.44 -18.69
C TYR A 173 11.02 7.74 -17.40
N PHE A 174 10.68 8.54 -16.39
CA PHE A 174 9.98 8.11 -15.19
C PHE A 174 8.48 8.42 -15.22
N ASN A 175 8.06 9.38 -16.07
CA ASN A 175 6.68 9.79 -16.19
C ASN A 175 5.87 8.71 -16.93
N LEU A 176 4.70 8.34 -16.36
CA LEU A 176 3.84 7.29 -16.90
C LEU A 176 3.25 7.65 -18.27
N GLU A 177 2.86 8.90 -18.51
CA GLU A 177 2.26 9.31 -19.78
C GLU A 177 3.26 9.15 -20.94
N GLU A 178 4.53 9.52 -20.70
CA GLU A 178 5.60 9.36 -21.69
C GLU A 178 5.94 7.89 -21.92
N ILE A 179 5.98 7.09 -20.83
CA ILE A 179 6.19 5.64 -20.92
C ILE A 179 5.04 4.99 -21.70
N TYR A 180 3.78 5.38 -21.45
CA TYR A 180 2.62 4.84 -22.16
C TYR A 180 2.64 5.22 -23.64
N ALA A 181 2.96 6.46 -23.96
CA ALA A 181 3.08 6.91 -25.36
C ALA A 181 4.13 6.11 -26.14
N LEU A 182 5.31 5.90 -25.54
CA LEU A 182 6.37 5.09 -26.15
C LEU A 182 5.99 3.61 -26.23
N SER A 183 5.25 3.09 -25.28
CA SER A 183 4.84 1.68 -25.23
C SER A 183 3.87 1.30 -26.35
N GLN A 184 3.19 2.25 -26.95
CA GLN A 184 2.32 2.04 -28.11
C GLN A 184 3.07 2.08 -29.46
N GLY A 185 4.33 2.53 -29.44
CA GLY A 185 5.19 2.57 -30.62
C GLY A 185 5.89 1.24 -30.91
N ILE A 186 6.43 1.11 -32.12
CA ILE A 186 7.21 -0.06 -32.54
C ILE A 186 8.66 0.17 -32.10
N GLY A 187 9.25 -0.75 -31.33
CA GLY A 187 10.71 -0.78 -31.16
C GLY A 187 11.27 -0.63 -29.74
N LEU A 188 10.46 -0.84 -28.69
CA LEU A 188 11.03 -0.90 -27.33
C LEU A 188 11.96 -2.11 -27.15
N PRO A 189 13.09 -1.94 -26.44
CA PRO A 189 14.02 -3.02 -26.17
C PRO A 189 13.37 -4.17 -25.39
N THR A 190 13.89 -5.39 -25.56
CA THR A 190 13.36 -6.60 -24.91
C THR A 190 13.34 -6.55 -23.38
N TRP A 191 14.17 -5.70 -22.75
CA TRP A 191 14.18 -5.52 -21.30
C TRP A 191 13.05 -4.65 -20.77
N PHE A 192 12.33 -3.90 -21.64
CA PHE A 192 11.14 -3.17 -21.18
C PHE A 192 10.06 -4.09 -20.59
N PRO A 193 9.55 -5.11 -21.32
CA PRO A 193 8.56 -6.03 -20.75
C PRO A 193 9.11 -6.81 -19.56
N ILE A 194 10.43 -7.09 -19.50
CA ILE A 194 11.04 -7.72 -18.34
C ILE A 194 10.94 -6.78 -17.12
N GLY A 195 11.27 -5.48 -17.28
CA GLY A 195 11.15 -4.50 -16.23
C GLY A 195 9.73 -4.38 -15.69
N VAL A 196 8.73 -4.27 -16.57
CA VAL A 196 7.33 -4.22 -16.15
C VAL A 196 6.90 -5.50 -15.45
N THR A 197 7.33 -6.67 -15.94
CA THR A 197 7.03 -7.96 -15.28
C THR A 197 7.59 -8.01 -13.86
N LEU A 198 8.81 -7.51 -13.64
CA LEU A 198 9.41 -7.44 -12.30
C LEU A 198 8.63 -6.51 -11.36
N ILE A 199 8.17 -5.35 -11.85
CA ILE A 199 7.30 -4.46 -11.06
C ILE A 199 6.01 -5.19 -10.69
N VAL A 200 5.37 -5.87 -11.64
CA VAL A 200 4.16 -6.66 -11.40
C VAL A 200 4.40 -7.76 -10.36
N ILE A 201 5.48 -8.52 -10.46
CA ILE A 201 5.86 -9.57 -9.48
C ILE A 201 6.01 -8.97 -8.08
N GLY A 202 6.71 -7.84 -7.95
CA GLY A 202 6.84 -7.17 -6.66
C GLY A 202 5.50 -6.67 -6.09
N MET A 203 4.60 -6.18 -6.95
CA MET A 203 3.24 -5.79 -6.55
C MET A 203 2.40 -7.00 -6.16
N LEU A 204 2.50 -8.12 -6.86
CA LEU A 204 1.84 -9.38 -6.51
C LEU A 204 2.32 -9.91 -5.14
N PHE A 205 3.60 -9.72 -4.80
CA PHE A 205 4.09 -9.98 -3.45
C PHE A 205 3.39 -9.08 -2.42
N LYS A 206 3.23 -7.77 -2.68
CA LYS A 206 2.56 -6.84 -1.75
C LYS A 206 1.08 -7.20 -1.53
N ILE A 207 0.41 -7.72 -2.54
CA ILE A 207 -0.98 -8.20 -2.48
C ILE A 207 -1.06 -9.56 -1.78
N ALA A 208 0.06 -10.27 -1.65
CA ALA A 208 0.16 -11.67 -1.22
C ALA A 208 -0.55 -12.65 -2.16
N ALA A 209 -0.47 -12.42 -3.48
CA ALA A 209 -0.99 -13.36 -4.47
C ALA A 209 -0.09 -14.61 -4.59
N ALA A 210 -0.66 -15.78 -4.83
CA ALA A 210 0.12 -16.99 -5.02
C ALA A 210 0.83 -16.96 -6.40
N PRO A 211 2.13 -17.35 -6.47
CA PRO A 211 2.94 -18.04 -5.45
C PRO A 211 3.64 -17.12 -4.42
N PHE A 212 3.53 -15.82 -4.49
CA PHE A 212 4.28 -14.85 -3.68
C PHE A 212 3.67 -14.59 -2.28
N HIS A 213 2.85 -15.48 -1.77
CA HIS A 213 2.04 -15.34 -0.56
C HIS A 213 2.68 -15.82 0.74
N PHE A 214 3.86 -16.45 0.70
CA PHE A 214 4.46 -17.20 1.84
C PHE A 214 4.59 -16.38 3.13
N TRP A 215 4.78 -15.08 3.02
CA TRP A 215 4.96 -14.20 4.16
C TRP A 215 3.65 -13.94 4.93
N ALA A 216 2.50 -13.90 4.23
CA ALA A 216 1.27 -13.37 4.78
C ALA A 216 0.68 -14.20 5.93
N PRO A 217 0.61 -15.55 5.89
CA PRO A 217 0.06 -16.34 6.99
C PRO A 217 0.84 -16.17 8.29
N ASP A 218 2.16 -16.19 8.25
CA ASP A 218 3.02 -16.08 9.42
C ASP A 218 3.00 -14.66 10.00
N VAL A 219 3.07 -13.65 9.13
CA VAL A 219 3.03 -12.24 9.54
C VAL A 219 1.67 -11.87 10.13
N TYR A 220 0.55 -12.33 9.55
CA TYR A 220 -0.78 -12.04 10.08
C TYR A 220 -1.01 -12.72 11.44
N GLU A 221 -0.51 -13.95 11.62
CA GLU A 221 -0.61 -14.66 12.90
C GLU A 221 0.16 -13.95 13.99
N GLY A 222 1.42 -13.58 13.75
CA GLY A 222 2.31 -13.00 14.74
C GLY A 222 2.06 -11.52 15.03
N SER A 223 1.56 -10.76 14.06
CA SER A 223 1.31 -9.32 14.22
C SER A 223 0.17 -9.02 15.20
N PRO A 224 0.17 -7.83 15.84
CA PRO A 224 -0.97 -7.34 16.61
C PRO A 224 -2.25 -7.31 15.78
N ALA A 225 -3.41 -7.62 16.38
CA ALA A 225 -4.67 -7.76 15.64
C ALA A 225 -5.05 -6.52 14.82
N LEU A 226 -4.83 -5.33 15.36
CA LEU A 226 -5.10 -4.08 14.65
C LEU A 226 -4.20 -3.89 13.42
N THR A 227 -2.92 -4.28 13.51
CA THR A 227 -1.99 -4.27 12.37
C THR A 227 -2.42 -5.29 11.31
N THR A 228 -2.84 -6.49 11.73
CA THR A 228 -3.38 -7.50 10.82
C THR A 228 -4.62 -6.97 10.09
N ALA A 229 -5.50 -6.22 10.77
CA ALA A 229 -6.66 -5.57 10.15
C ALA A 229 -6.23 -4.55 9.09
N ILE A 230 -5.23 -3.71 9.35
CA ILE A 230 -4.68 -2.76 8.37
C ILE A 230 -4.12 -3.48 7.14
N MET A 231 -3.32 -4.54 7.37
CA MET A 231 -2.72 -5.32 6.28
C MET A 231 -3.76 -6.04 5.41
N SER A 232 -4.84 -6.54 6.03
CA SER A 232 -5.90 -7.27 5.31
C SER A 232 -6.87 -6.38 4.55
N THR A 233 -7.01 -5.12 4.93
CA THR A 233 -7.95 -4.17 4.33
C THR A 233 -7.22 -3.09 3.54
N LEU A 234 -6.75 -2.05 4.20
CA LEU A 234 -6.18 -0.85 3.57
C LEU A 234 -5.00 -1.19 2.65
N ALA A 235 -4.02 -1.95 3.12
CA ALA A 235 -2.82 -2.23 2.35
C ALA A 235 -3.13 -3.02 1.05
N LYS A 236 -4.08 -3.95 1.08
CA LYS A 236 -4.49 -4.71 -0.12
C LYS A 236 -5.22 -3.83 -1.12
N VAL A 237 -6.18 -3.03 -0.67
CA VAL A 237 -6.93 -2.13 -1.55
C VAL A 237 -5.98 -1.12 -2.22
N VAL A 238 -5.03 -0.56 -1.46
CA VAL A 238 -4.00 0.34 -2.01
C VAL A 238 -3.18 -0.37 -3.08
N ALA A 239 -2.66 -1.57 -2.80
CA ALA A 239 -1.82 -2.30 -3.73
C ALA A 239 -2.58 -2.70 -5.01
N MET A 240 -3.85 -3.12 -4.90
CA MET A 240 -4.71 -3.44 -6.06
C MET A 240 -5.02 -2.20 -6.90
N ALA A 241 -5.43 -1.09 -6.28
CA ALA A 241 -5.70 0.16 -6.98
C ALA A 241 -4.46 0.67 -7.73
N THR A 242 -3.31 0.56 -7.10
CA THR A 242 -2.03 0.97 -7.68
C THR A 242 -1.61 0.07 -8.84
N LEU A 243 -1.77 -1.26 -8.70
CA LEU A 243 -1.51 -2.22 -9.78
C LEU A 243 -2.42 -1.97 -10.97
N TYR A 244 -3.71 -1.74 -10.74
CA TYR A 244 -4.66 -1.38 -11.79
C TYR A 244 -4.23 -0.11 -12.54
N LYS A 245 -3.87 0.95 -11.81
CA LYS A 245 -3.41 2.20 -12.41
C LYS A 245 -2.14 2.01 -13.24
N LEU A 246 -1.19 1.22 -12.76
CA LEU A 246 0.05 0.94 -13.47
C LEU A 246 -0.21 0.18 -14.78
N LEU A 247 -1.06 -0.83 -14.75
CA LEU A 247 -1.31 -1.69 -15.91
C LEU A 247 -2.24 -1.06 -16.92
N SER A 248 -3.19 -0.20 -16.52
CA SER A 248 -4.21 0.37 -17.39
C SER A 248 -3.65 1.11 -18.63
N GLY A 249 -2.45 1.70 -18.50
CA GLY A 249 -1.79 2.38 -19.61
C GLY A 249 -0.80 1.52 -20.42
N MET A 250 -0.45 0.32 -19.92
CA MET A 250 0.59 -0.55 -20.51
C MET A 250 0.02 -1.79 -21.21
N THR A 251 -1.28 -2.01 -21.20
CA THR A 251 -1.92 -3.24 -21.72
C THR A 251 -1.56 -3.56 -23.15
N VAL A 252 -1.47 -2.55 -24.02
CA VAL A 252 -1.14 -2.73 -25.44
C VAL A 252 0.31 -3.21 -25.62
N ALA A 253 1.25 -2.65 -24.84
CA ALA A 253 2.68 -2.99 -24.93
C ALA A 253 3.03 -4.35 -24.35
N LEU A 254 2.30 -4.78 -23.33
CA LEU A 254 2.58 -6.02 -22.61
C LEU A 254 2.01 -7.26 -23.31
N GLY A 255 0.99 -7.06 -24.14
CA GLY A 255 0.35 -8.09 -24.94
C GLY A 255 -0.21 -9.25 -24.11
N TYR A 256 -0.66 -10.28 -24.82
CA TYR A 256 -1.30 -11.48 -24.24
C TYR A 256 -0.50 -12.21 -23.14
N LYS A 257 0.83 -12.08 -23.13
CA LYS A 257 1.68 -12.81 -22.16
C LYS A 257 1.47 -12.35 -20.71
N VAL A 258 1.31 -11.05 -20.48
CA VAL A 258 1.08 -10.52 -19.12
C VAL A 258 -0.36 -10.79 -18.68
N GLU A 259 -1.33 -10.71 -19.56
CA GLU A 259 -2.71 -11.10 -19.27
C GLU A 259 -2.77 -12.57 -18.84
N LEU A 260 -2.11 -13.47 -19.59
CA LEU A 260 -2.03 -14.89 -19.24
C LEU A 260 -1.37 -15.11 -17.87
N LEU A 261 -0.30 -14.38 -17.56
CA LEU A 261 0.36 -14.44 -16.25
C LEU A 261 -0.60 -14.03 -15.13
N ILE A 262 -1.35 -12.94 -15.29
CA ILE A 262 -2.34 -12.49 -14.32
C ILE A 262 -3.44 -13.53 -14.13
N VAL A 263 -3.95 -14.13 -15.21
CA VAL A 263 -4.98 -15.19 -15.14
C VAL A 263 -4.46 -16.40 -14.37
N ILE A 264 -3.24 -16.86 -14.66
CA ILE A 264 -2.63 -18.01 -13.96
C ILE A 264 -2.50 -17.69 -12.45
N ILE A 265 -2.00 -16.52 -12.09
CA ILE A 265 -1.83 -16.10 -10.70
C ILE A 265 -3.18 -15.96 -10.00
N SER A 266 -4.20 -15.45 -10.66
CA SER A 266 -5.57 -15.38 -10.14
C SER A 266 -6.08 -16.77 -9.79
N ILE A 267 -6.03 -17.74 -10.72
CA ILE A 267 -6.45 -19.13 -10.50
C ILE A 267 -5.66 -19.78 -9.35
N LEU A 268 -4.34 -19.62 -9.33
CA LEU A 268 -3.49 -20.15 -8.26
C LEU A 268 -3.83 -19.56 -6.90
N SER A 269 -4.08 -18.25 -6.84
CA SER A 269 -4.42 -17.57 -5.59
C SER A 269 -5.76 -18.02 -5.04
N MET A 270 -6.77 -18.16 -5.90
CA MET A 270 -8.08 -18.66 -5.50
C MET A 270 -8.02 -20.14 -5.03
N THR A 271 -7.30 -21.00 -5.74
CA THR A 271 -7.23 -22.41 -5.41
C THR A 271 -6.40 -22.67 -4.16
N ILE A 272 -5.17 -22.17 -4.10
CA ILE A 272 -4.27 -22.36 -2.95
C ILE A 272 -4.85 -21.67 -1.70
N GLY A 273 -5.34 -20.44 -1.84
CA GLY A 273 -5.93 -19.69 -0.72
C GLY A 273 -7.09 -20.44 -0.07
N ASN A 274 -8.05 -20.94 -0.84
CA ASN A 274 -9.21 -21.66 -0.33
C ASN A 274 -8.83 -23.00 0.30
N ILE A 275 -8.02 -23.82 -0.37
CA ILE A 275 -7.61 -25.14 0.13
C ILE A 275 -6.84 -25.00 1.45
N MET A 276 -5.92 -24.04 1.52
CA MET A 276 -5.11 -23.82 2.72
C MET A 276 -5.92 -23.22 3.87
N ALA A 277 -6.91 -22.36 3.59
CA ALA A 277 -7.79 -21.78 4.60
C ALA A 277 -8.59 -22.86 5.36
N LEU A 278 -9.11 -23.87 4.66
CA LEU A 278 -9.89 -24.96 5.25
C LEU A 278 -9.12 -25.78 6.30
N ARG A 279 -7.79 -25.83 6.23
CA ARG A 279 -6.94 -26.57 7.17
C ARG A 279 -6.46 -25.79 8.38
N GLN A 280 -6.75 -24.48 8.46
CA GLN A 280 -6.23 -23.64 9.51
C GLN A 280 -7.07 -23.74 10.79
N LYS A 281 -6.38 -23.84 11.94
CA LYS A 281 -7.00 -23.78 13.26
C LYS A 281 -6.93 -22.36 13.87
N ASN A 282 -5.97 -21.54 13.43
CA ASN A 282 -5.81 -20.17 13.91
C ASN A 282 -6.62 -19.21 13.02
N VAL A 283 -7.50 -18.41 13.62
CA VAL A 283 -8.41 -17.49 12.92
C VAL A 283 -7.63 -16.46 12.08
N LYS A 284 -6.57 -15.85 12.62
CA LYS A 284 -5.76 -14.87 11.87
C LYS A 284 -5.11 -15.51 10.65
N ARG A 285 -4.60 -16.74 10.79
CA ARG A 285 -3.97 -17.49 9.70
C ARG A 285 -5.00 -17.92 8.65
N MET A 286 -6.18 -18.32 9.09
CA MET A 286 -7.32 -18.63 8.19
C MET A 286 -7.72 -17.38 7.39
N LEU A 287 -7.86 -16.21 8.05
CA LEU A 287 -8.17 -14.94 7.39
C LEU A 287 -7.07 -14.51 6.41
N ALA A 288 -5.79 -14.81 6.71
CA ALA A 288 -4.69 -14.56 5.78
C ALA A 288 -4.88 -15.35 4.48
N PHE A 289 -5.16 -16.65 4.56
CA PHE A 289 -5.41 -17.50 3.38
C PHE A 289 -6.69 -17.11 2.64
N SER A 290 -7.77 -16.76 3.36
CA SER A 290 -8.96 -16.16 2.75
C SER A 290 -8.61 -14.88 1.99
N GLY A 291 -7.80 -14.02 2.57
CA GLY A 291 -7.32 -12.81 1.90
C GLY A 291 -6.42 -13.07 0.68
N ILE A 292 -5.70 -14.20 0.62
CA ILE A 292 -4.96 -14.64 -0.57
C ILE A 292 -5.93 -15.07 -1.67
N SER A 293 -6.99 -15.80 -1.30
CA SER A 293 -8.05 -16.16 -2.24
C SER A 293 -8.76 -14.94 -2.83
N HIS A 294 -9.12 -13.97 -1.97
CA HIS A 294 -9.72 -12.71 -2.42
C HIS A 294 -8.81 -11.87 -3.33
N ALA A 295 -7.50 -11.99 -3.20
CA ALA A 295 -6.56 -11.34 -4.10
C ALA A 295 -6.58 -11.97 -5.51
N GLY A 296 -7.09 -13.18 -5.65
CA GLY A 296 -7.26 -13.87 -6.93
C GLY A 296 -8.50 -13.43 -7.71
N PHE A 297 -9.56 -13.01 -7.01
CA PHE A 297 -10.76 -12.47 -7.66
C PHE A 297 -10.48 -11.15 -8.38
#